data_9e511f49620f01a6d31b048ea8657f54
#
_entry.id   9e511f49620f01a6d31b048ea8657f54
#
_cell.length_a   1.000
_cell.length_b   1.000
_cell.length_c   1.000
_cell.angle_alpha   90.00
_cell.angle_beta   90.00
_cell.angle_gamma   90.00
#
_symmetry.space_group_name_H-M   'P 1'
#
loop_
_entity.id
_entity.type
_entity.pdbx_description
1 polymer ?
#
loop_
_entity_poly.entity_id
_entity_poly.type
_entity_poly.pdbx_seq_one_letter_code
_entity_poly.pdbx_strand_id
1 'polypeptide(L)'
;GYMVPSVAVILDALPLNANGKVDRKALPAPDFEEKREYVTPSTPEAQQLAEIWQEVLGVERVGETDNFFELGGDSLSSLQVMSHVQALELPRPEFNLFDLMQKPTIADLLGVRNNPGALPKGAVMLNGECRSQAPLFCIHAVMGTVFDYQPLARRLQGICTVYGLSCRMLTDPKHRDTSLETMADNYVETIRRIQPVGPYRLLGWSLGGALAALIAARLEGLGQDVSQLVLIDPYIPGGELHREDSWQRDFVNFASVILPGVSLEALDGNEESNEEASEEEVAIKLSRLMASFDAYGREGYAALGSEELARIFCVARHLKHLSLQLDALPVLDCEVKCWWEAGRAWEEQQALANQLNRIPKTSIETLNDHFSIITDSVLLSQLEEQLSARDEQQSRESMKALF
;
A
#
# COMPACT_ATOMS: atom_id res chain seq x y z
N GLY A 1 2.81 19.16 5.47
CA GLY A 1 2.81 20.58 5.44
C GLY A 1 2.41 21.20 4.11
N TYR A 2 1.31 21.92 4.06
CA TYR A 2 0.81 22.60 2.86
C TYR A 2 1.68 23.79 2.37
N MET A 3 2.86 23.97 2.95
CA MET A 3 3.78 25.05 2.61
C MET A 3 5.14 24.57 2.09
N VAL A 4 5.35 23.29 1.86
CA VAL A 4 6.59 22.82 1.23
C VAL A 4 6.38 22.86 -0.28
N PRO A 5 7.21 23.60 -1.05
CA PRO A 5 7.08 23.62 -2.50
C PRO A 5 7.42 22.25 -3.07
N SER A 6 6.61 21.79 -4.02
CA SER A 6 6.81 20.52 -4.74
C SER A 6 8.08 20.51 -5.61
N VAL A 7 8.58 21.71 -5.97
CA VAL A 7 9.78 21.91 -6.77
C VAL A 7 10.55 23.12 -6.28
N ALA A 8 11.87 23.01 -6.20
CA ALA A 8 12.80 24.11 -5.95
C ALA A 8 13.75 24.27 -7.16
N VAL A 9 13.81 25.47 -7.70
CA VAL A 9 14.76 25.81 -8.78
C VAL A 9 15.96 26.49 -8.16
N ILE A 10 17.14 25.91 -8.34
CA ILE A 10 18.40 26.47 -7.87
C ILE A 10 18.88 27.46 -8.93
N LEU A 11 19.15 28.70 -8.50
CA LEU A 11 19.65 29.76 -9.36
C LEU A 11 21.03 30.19 -8.87
N ASP A 12 21.94 30.48 -9.80
CA ASP A 12 23.26 31.04 -9.47
C ASP A 12 23.17 32.44 -8.79
N ALA A 13 22.14 33.22 -9.15
CA ALA A 13 21.80 34.47 -8.51
C ALA A 13 20.30 34.79 -8.68
N LEU A 14 19.68 35.44 -7.68
CA LEU A 14 18.32 35.92 -7.79
C LEU A 14 18.26 37.15 -8.73
N PRO A 15 17.33 37.17 -9.71
CA PRO A 15 17.12 38.32 -10.56
C PRO A 15 16.62 39.52 -9.73
N LEU A 16 17.24 40.68 -9.90
CA LEU A 16 16.86 41.89 -9.20
C LEU A 16 16.27 42.91 -10.17
N ASN A 17 15.22 43.61 -9.73
CA ASN A 17 14.65 44.75 -10.48
C ASN A 17 15.54 46.01 -10.33
N ALA A 18 15.23 47.11 -11.04
CA ALA A 18 15.97 48.35 -11.02
C ALA A 18 16.14 48.98 -9.64
N ASN A 19 15.37 48.57 -8.65
CA ASN A 19 15.42 49.06 -7.26
C ASN A 19 16.18 48.08 -6.33
N GLY A 20 16.88 47.07 -6.87
CA GLY A 20 17.62 46.07 -6.10
C GLY A 20 16.77 45.06 -5.32
N LYS A 21 15.46 44.95 -5.61
CA LYS A 21 14.56 43.94 -5.02
C LYS A 21 14.38 42.77 -5.98
N VAL A 22 14.13 41.56 -5.44
CA VAL A 22 13.89 40.35 -6.24
C VAL A 22 12.79 40.60 -7.26
N ASP A 23 13.12 40.43 -8.53
CA ASP A 23 12.15 40.46 -9.63
C ASP A 23 11.47 39.11 -9.79
N ARG A 24 10.29 38.95 -9.17
CA ARG A 24 9.51 37.71 -9.24
C ARG A 24 9.03 37.34 -10.65
N LYS A 25 8.93 38.31 -11.56
CA LYS A 25 8.51 38.08 -12.95
C LYS A 25 9.64 37.54 -13.83
N ALA A 26 10.90 37.84 -13.43
CA ALA A 26 12.09 37.36 -14.11
C ALA A 26 12.58 36.01 -13.56
N LEU A 27 11.90 35.41 -12.55
CA LEU A 27 12.21 34.05 -12.11
C LEU A 27 11.84 33.07 -13.23
N PRO A 28 12.73 32.09 -13.54
CA PRO A 28 12.40 31.05 -14.50
C PRO A 28 11.20 30.22 -13.98
N ALA A 29 10.34 29.80 -14.90
CA ALA A 29 9.32 28.80 -14.57
C ALA A 29 10.02 27.51 -14.12
N PRO A 30 9.49 26.78 -13.12
CA PRO A 30 10.03 25.47 -12.78
C PRO A 30 9.98 24.57 -14.01
N ASP A 31 11.14 24.02 -14.38
CA ASP A 31 11.20 23.03 -15.43
C ASP A 31 10.82 21.67 -14.79
N PHE A 32 9.60 21.25 -15.00
CA PHE A 32 9.09 19.94 -14.56
C PHE A 32 9.53 18.81 -15.49
N GLU A 33 10.20 19.16 -16.59
CA GLU A 33 10.77 18.18 -17.49
C GLU A 33 12.11 17.64 -16.95
N GLU A 34 12.09 16.73 -15.98
CA GLU A 34 13.07 15.66 -16.05
C GLU A 34 12.92 15.07 -17.46
N LYS A 35 14.01 15.00 -18.22
CA LYS A 35 14.05 14.46 -19.58
C LYS A 35 13.71 12.97 -19.56
N ARG A 36 12.44 12.63 -19.32
CA ARG A 36 11.92 11.30 -19.57
C ARG A 36 11.89 11.13 -21.07
N GLU A 37 12.52 10.10 -21.56
CA GLU A 37 12.47 9.76 -22.97
C GLU A 37 11.02 9.38 -23.31
N TYR A 38 10.30 10.28 -23.97
CA TYR A 38 8.92 10.03 -24.39
C TYR A 38 8.90 8.91 -25.42
N VAL A 39 8.27 7.81 -25.08
CA VAL A 39 8.04 6.68 -25.95
C VAL A 39 6.60 6.73 -26.45
N THR A 40 6.44 6.97 -27.75
CA THR A 40 5.11 7.02 -28.38
C THR A 40 4.40 5.67 -28.23
N PRO A 41 3.10 5.65 -27.84
CA PRO A 41 2.30 4.42 -27.81
C PRO A 41 2.30 3.70 -29.16
N SER A 42 2.72 2.43 -29.16
CA SER A 42 3.08 1.69 -30.36
C SER A 42 1.91 0.93 -31.02
N THR A 43 0.85 0.66 -30.26
CA THR A 43 -0.34 -0.07 -30.73
C THR A 43 -1.62 0.76 -30.55
N PRO A 44 -2.71 0.44 -31.27
CA PRO A 44 -3.99 1.11 -31.07
C PRO A 44 -4.50 1.04 -29.63
N GLU A 45 -4.32 -0.09 -28.94
CA GLU A 45 -4.69 -0.29 -27.55
C GLU A 45 -3.84 0.58 -26.64
N ALA A 46 -2.53 0.71 -26.92
CA ALA A 46 -1.63 1.58 -26.17
C ALA A 46 -2.00 3.06 -26.34
N GLN A 47 -2.43 3.46 -27.53
CA GLN A 47 -2.90 4.82 -27.80
C GLN A 47 -4.20 5.13 -27.04
N GLN A 48 -5.17 4.21 -27.04
CA GLN A 48 -6.40 4.36 -26.28
C GLN A 48 -6.13 4.49 -24.77
N LEU A 49 -5.26 3.65 -24.22
CA LEU A 49 -4.88 3.77 -22.81
C LEU A 49 -4.17 5.09 -22.50
N ALA A 50 -3.29 5.55 -23.38
CA ALA A 50 -2.63 6.83 -23.21
C ALA A 50 -3.62 8.00 -23.21
N GLU A 51 -4.62 7.98 -24.08
CA GLU A 51 -5.70 8.98 -24.10
C GLU A 51 -6.54 8.97 -22.83
N ILE A 52 -6.91 7.78 -22.34
CA ILE A 52 -7.64 7.62 -21.06
C ILE A 52 -6.79 8.17 -19.89
N TRP A 53 -5.51 7.83 -19.83
CA TRP A 53 -4.64 8.32 -18.78
C TRP A 53 -4.45 9.84 -18.84
N GLN A 54 -4.33 10.43 -20.02
CA GLN A 54 -4.26 11.88 -20.20
C GLN A 54 -5.52 12.56 -19.64
N GLU A 55 -6.69 12.04 -19.98
CA GLU A 55 -7.97 12.59 -19.52
C GLU A 55 -8.11 12.48 -18.00
N VAL A 56 -7.83 11.29 -17.43
CA VAL A 56 -7.99 11.01 -16.00
C VAL A 56 -6.98 11.76 -15.15
N LEU A 57 -5.70 11.83 -15.60
CA LEU A 57 -4.63 12.47 -14.85
C LEU A 57 -4.51 13.98 -15.13
N GLY A 58 -5.19 14.49 -16.17
CA GLY A 58 -5.11 15.89 -16.56
C GLY A 58 -3.73 16.30 -17.09
N VAL A 59 -2.96 15.38 -17.67
CA VAL A 59 -1.63 15.60 -18.22
C VAL A 59 -1.69 15.80 -19.74
N GLU A 60 -0.77 16.59 -20.29
CA GLU A 60 -0.77 16.94 -21.72
C GLU A 60 -0.48 15.73 -22.63
N ARG A 61 0.39 14.81 -22.18
CA ARG A 61 0.73 13.60 -22.92
C ARG A 61 1.15 12.46 -22.00
N VAL A 62 0.93 11.24 -22.45
CA VAL A 62 1.35 10.00 -21.78
C VAL A 62 2.13 9.13 -22.74
N GLY A 63 3.33 8.75 -22.38
CA GLY A 63 4.19 7.82 -23.12
C GLY A 63 3.90 6.37 -22.75
N GLU A 64 4.26 5.43 -23.62
CA GLU A 64 4.02 3.99 -23.43
C GLU A 64 4.75 3.43 -22.19
N THR A 65 5.87 4.06 -21.80
CA THR A 65 6.72 3.67 -20.66
C THR A 65 6.58 4.58 -19.46
N ASP A 66 5.70 5.57 -19.50
CA ASP A 66 5.45 6.44 -18.36
C ASP A 66 4.77 5.66 -17.25
N ASN A 67 5.21 5.90 -16.02
CA ASN A 67 4.61 5.28 -14.84
C ASN A 67 3.38 6.07 -14.39
N PHE A 68 2.23 5.41 -14.29
CA PHE A 68 0.95 5.98 -13.91
C PHE A 68 1.02 6.78 -12.60
N PHE A 69 1.66 6.22 -11.57
CA PHE A 69 1.75 6.85 -10.25
C PHE A 69 2.73 8.03 -10.23
N GLU A 70 3.79 7.97 -11.04
CA GLU A 70 4.72 9.08 -11.21
C GLU A 70 4.11 10.25 -11.98
N LEU A 71 3.13 9.99 -12.86
CA LEU A 71 2.34 11.03 -13.53
C LEU A 71 1.29 11.67 -12.61
N GLY A 72 1.24 11.27 -11.34
CA GLY A 72 0.28 11.79 -10.35
C GLY A 72 -0.94 10.89 -10.15
N GLY A 73 -0.93 9.70 -10.74
CA GLY A 73 -1.99 8.70 -10.54
C GLY A 73 -2.04 8.23 -9.09
N ASP A 74 -3.23 7.91 -8.64
CA ASP A 74 -3.52 7.35 -7.33
C ASP A 74 -4.62 6.29 -7.42
N SER A 75 -5.08 5.78 -6.29
CA SER A 75 -6.13 4.76 -6.27
C SER A 75 -7.43 5.23 -6.94
N LEU A 76 -7.82 6.50 -6.74
CA LEU A 76 -9.05 7.03 -7.32
C LEU A 76 -8.94 7.17 -8.84
N SER A 77 -7.86 7.73 -9.32
CA SER A 77 -7.59 7.86 -10.77
C SER A 77 -7.39 6.50 -11.44
N SER A 78 -6.80 5.51 -10.74
CA SER A 78 -6.72 4.12 -11.23
C SER A 78 -8.11 3.53 -11.50
N LEU A 79 -9.07 3.81 -10.64
CA LEU A 79 -10.45 3.36 -10.78
C LEU A 79 -11.18 4.06 -11.92
N GLN A 80 -10.93 5.35 -12.11
CA GLN A 80 -11.45 6.09 -13.26
C GLN A 80 -10.92 5.49 -14.57
N VAL A 81 -9.62 5.18 -14.63
CA VAL A 81 -9.04 4.43 -15.77
C VAL A 81 -9.77 3.14 -16.01
N MET A 82 -9.99 2.32 -14.97
CA MET A 82 -10.69 1.03 -15.11
C MET A 82 -12.12 1.23 -15.64
N SER A 83 -12.85 2.24 -15.14
CA SER A 83 -14.20 2.56 -15.61
C SER A 83 -14.20 2.96 -17.09
N HIS A 84 -13.24 3.80 -17.54
CA HIS A 84 -13.13 4.17 -18.94
C HIS A 84 -12.76 2.99 -19.82
N VAL A 85 -11.83 2.11 -19.37
CA VAL A 85 -11.47 0.89 -20.12
C VAL A 85 -12.66 -0.06 -20.26
N GLN A 86 -13.47 -0.22 -19.22
CA GLN A 86 -14.68 -1.06 -19.27
C GLN A 86 -15.75 -0.50 -20.23
N ALA A 87 -15.80 0.82 -20.41
CA ALA A 87 -16.71 1.48 -21.34
C ALA A 87 -16.27 1.42 -22.81
N LEU A 88 -15.03 0.97 -23.09
CA LEU A 88 -14.56 0.81 -24.46
C LEU A 88 -15.31 -0.29 -25.19
N GLU A 89 -15.56 -0.07 -26.50
CA GLU A 89 -16.00 -1.13 -27.40
C GLU A 89 -14.88 -2.16 -27.60
N LEU A 90 -15.25 -3.42 -27.89
CA LEU A 90 -14.28 -4.48 -28.17
C LEU A 90 -13.56 -4.23 -29.51
N PRO A 91 -12.24 -4.56 -29.62
CA PRO A 91 -11.37 -5.15 -28.61
C PRO A 91 -10.88 -4.14 -27.58
N ARG A 92 -10.97 -4.47 -26.30
CA ARG A 92 -10.47 -3.66 -25.19
C ARG A 92 -9.31 -4.37 -24.50
N PRO A 93 -8.37 -3.62 -23.88
CA PRO A 93 -7.30 -4.23 -23.08
C PRO A 93 -7.87 -5.05 -21.92
N GLU A 94 -7.39 -6.29 -21.76
CA GLU A 94 -7.78 -7.17 -20.67
C GLU A 94 -6.76 -7.04 -19.52
N PHE A 95 -7.04 -6.17 -18.58
CA PHE A 95 -6.32 -6.07 -17.32
C PHE A 95 -7.28 -5.59 -16.22
N ASN A 96 -6.93 -5.86 -14.98
CA ASN A 96 -7.69 -5.42 -13.81
C ASN A 96 -6.91 -4.37 -13.00
N LEU A 97 -7.52 -3.83 -11.94
CA LEU A 97 -6.90 -2.82 -11.10
C LEU A 97 -5.58 -3.30 -10.49
N PHE A 98 -5.49 -4.56 -10.07
CA PHE A 98 -4.26 -5.12 -9.50
C PHE A 98 -3.14 -5.20 -10.55
N ASP A 99 -3.48 -5.46 -11.82
CA ASP A 99 -2.52 -5.42 -12.93
C ASP A 99 -1.97 -4.01 -13.11
N LEU A 100 -2.83 -2.98 -13.11
CA LEU A 100 -2.39 -1.58 -13.20
C LEU A 100 -1.47 -1.19 -12.06
N MET A 101 -1.77 -1.63 -10.84
CA MET A 101 -0.92 -1.35 -9.69
C MET A 101 0.44 -2.04 -9.76
N GLN A 102 0.49 -3.27 -10.27
CA GLN A 102 1.74 -4.03 -10.41
C GLN A 102 2.54 -3.68 -11.65
N LYS A 103 1.85 -3.26 -12.70
CA LYS A 103 2.39 -2.94 -14.02
C LYS A 103 2.01 -1.52 -14.39
N PRO A 104 2.59 -0.51 -13.71
CA PRO A 104 2.12 0.86 -13.79
C PRO A 104 2.53 1.58 -15.07
N THR A 105 2.88 0.88 -16.14
CA THR A 105 3.14 1.43 -17.47
C THR A 105 2.24 0.77 -18.50
N ILE A 106 1.89 1.49 -19.57
CA ILE A 106 1.08 0.96 -20.66
C ILE A 106 1.81 -0.23 -21.32
N ALA A 107 3.13 -0.12 -21.48
CA ALA A 107 3.96 -1.19 -22.05
C ALA A 107 3.87 -2.49 -21.25
N ASP A 108 3.91 -2.40 -19.91
CA ASP A 108 3.84 -3.56 -19.03
C ASP A 108 2.42 -4.15 -18.96
N LEU A 109 1.39 -3.30 -18.94
CA LEU A 109 -0.01 -3.71 -18.94
C LEU A 109 -0.37 -4.53 -20.18
N LEU A 110 0.07 -4.06 -21.35
CA LEU A 110 -0.22 -4.71 -22.62
C LEU A 110 0.81 -5.79 -22.98
N GLY A 111 1.87 -5.98 -22.19
CA GLY A 111 2.94 -6.95 -22.46
C GLY A 111 3.74 -6.64 -23.74
N VAL A 112 3.75 -5.39 -24.18
CA VAL A 112 4.39 -4.96 -25.43
C VAL A 112 5.92 -4.97 -25.34
N ARG A 113 6.46 -4.80 -24.13
CA ARG A 113 7.90 -4.82 -23.86
C ARG A 113 8.21 -5.57 -22.56
N ASN A 114 9.32 -6.31 -22.55
CA ASN A 114 9.94 -6.75 -21.31
C ASN A 114 10.61 -5.54 -20.67
N ASN A 115 10.03 -5.03 -19.59
CA ASN A 115 10.59 -3.94 -18.80
C ASN A 115 11.61 -4.53 -17.80
N PRO A 116 12.93 -4.33 -17.99
CA PRO A 116 13.93 -4.82 -17.06
C PRO A 116 13.88 -4.12 -15.68
N GLY A 117 13.13 -3.02 -15.57
CA GLY A 117 12.86 -2.28 -14.34
C GLY A 117 11.52 -2.61 -13.69
N ALA A 118 10.78 -3.61 -14.19
CA ALA A 118 9.52 -4.00 -13.60
C ALA A 118 9.69 -4.46 -12.14
N LEU A 119 8.80 -4.00 -11.27
CA LEU A 119 8.82 -4.42 -9.86
C LEU A 119 8.56 -5.93 -9.75
N PRO A 120 9.13 -6.57 -8.73
CA PRO A 120 8.82 -7.98 -8.45
C PRO A 120 7.31 -8.16 -8.22
N LYS A 121 6.77 -9.33 -8.58
CA LYS A 121 5.35 -9.65 -8.34
C LYS A 121 4.98 -9.45 -6.88
N GLY A 122 3.84 -8.81 -6.64
CA GLY A 122 3.35 -8.47 -5.31
C GLY A 122 3.87 -7.15 -4.74
N ALA A 123 4.89 -6.53 -5.35
CA ALA A 123 5.34 -5.20 -4.97
C ALA A 123 4.66 -4.12 -5.82
N VAL A 124 4.24 -3.04 -5.17
CA VAL A 124 3.58 -1.87 -5.77
C VAL A 124 4.28 -0.62 -5.27
N MET A 125 4.64 0.30 -6.15
CA MET A 125 5.10 1.63 -5.75
C MET A 125 3.90 2.52 -5.47
N LEU A 126 3.74 2.98 -4.23
CA LEU A 126 2.57 3.75 -3.79
C LEU A 126 2.73 5.27 -3.95
N ASN A 127 3.96 5.74 -4.18
CA ASN A 127 4.26 7.15 -4.47
C ASN A 127 5.43 7.25 -5.45
N GLY A 128 5.85 8.46 -5.82
CA GLY A 128 6.97 8.67 -6.72
C GLY A 128 8.33 8.21 -6.16
N GLU A 129 9.25 7.84 -7.06
CA GLU A 129 10.60 7.44 -6.68
C GLU A 129 11.35 8.58 -5.97
N CYS A 130 11.94 8.29 -4.82
CA CYS A 130 12.80 9.19 -4.07
C CYS A 130 14.14 8.50 -3.80
N ARG A 131 15.20 8.92 -4.46
CA ARG A 131 16.53 8.30 -4.38
C ARG A 131 17.37 8.81 -3.22
N SER A 132 16.93 9.86 -2.54
CA SER A 132 17.70 10.48 -1.44
C SER A 132 17.60 9.71 -0.14
N GLN A 133 16.64 8.77 -0.02
CA GLN A 133 16.34 8.09 1.25
C GLN A 133 16.05 6.61 1.04
N ALA A 134 16.29 5.80 2.09
CA ALA A 134 15.92 4.40 2.11
C ALA A 134 14.39 4.25 1.98
N PRO A 135 13.89 3.32 1.15
CA PRO A 135 12.48 3.12 0.95
C PRO A 135 11.79 2.57 2.20
N LEU A 136 10.48 2.81 2.30
CA LEU A 136 9.60 2.21 3.29
C LEU A 136 8.81 1.07 2.63
N PHE A 137 8.85 -0.13 3.22
CA PHE A 137 8.05 -1.26 2.79
C PHE A 137 6.83 -1.43 3.70
N CYS A 138 5.63 -1.27 3.13
CA CYS A 138 4.35 -1.43 3.81
C CYS A 138 3.75 -2.80 3.49
N ILE A 139 3.52 -3.62 4.50
CA ILE A 139 3.05 -4.99 4.35
C ILE A 139 1.53 -5.04 4.52
N HIS A 140 0.82 -5.66 3.58
CA HIS A 140 -0.64 -5.75 3.57
C HIS A 140 -1.23 -6.31 4.87
N ALA A 141 -2.43 -5.85 5.22
CA ALA A 141 -3.26 -6.43 6.28
C ALA A 141 -4.00 -7.69 5.79
N VAL A 142 -4.99 -8.16 6.54
CA VAL A 142 -5.76 -9.39 6.24
C VAL A 142 -6.47 -9.36 4.87
N MET A 143 -6.81 -8.17 4.35
CA MET A 143 -7.42 -8.03 3.02
C MET A 143 -6.46 -8.37 1.87
N GLY A 144 -5.16 -8.47 2.12
CA GLY A 144 -4.15 -8.75 1.10
C GLY A 144 -3.82 -7.56 0.20
N THR A 145 -4.54 -6.46 0.31
CA THR A 145 -4.36 -5.23 -0.49
C THR A 145 -3.51 -4.21 0.24
N VAL A 146 -3.00 -3.21 -0.48
CA VAL A 146 -2.18 -2.11 0.05
C VAL A 146 -2.83 -0.74 -0.10
N PHE A 147 -4.13 -0.70 -0.45
CA PHE A 147 -4.89 0.54 -0.66
C PHE A 147 -4.89 1.44 0.59
N ASP A 148 -4.98 0.84 1.76
CA ASP A 148 -5.05 1.54 3.04
C ASP A 148 -3.78 2.35 3.35
N TYR A 149 -2.66 2.09 2.67
CA TYR A 149 -1.42 2.86 2.82
C TYR A 149 -1.31 4.09 1.91
N GLN A 150 -2.26 4.31 0.99
CA GLN A 150 -2.24 5.46 0.09
C GLN A 150 -2.19 6.82 0.81
N PRO A 151 -2.97 7.07 1.88
CA PRO A 151 -2.87 8.33 2.62
C PRO A 151 -1.47 8.58 3.19
N LEU A 152 -0.80 7.53 3.69
CA LEU A 152 0.59 7.60 4.16
C LEU A 152 1.56 7.88 3.01
N ALA A 153 1.43 7.15 1.91
CA ALA A 153 2.29 7.29 0.74
C ALA A 153 2.24 8.70 0.15
N ARG A 154 1.04 9.31 0.08
CA ARG A 154 0.87 10.72 -0.35
C ARG A 154 1.61 11.69 0.57
N ARG A 155 1.58 11.50 1.89
CA ARG A 155 2.32 12.36 2.84
C ARG A 155 3.83 12.22 2.73
N LEU A 156 4.29 11.03 2.38
CA LEU A 156 5.71 10.73 2.22
C LEU A 156 6.25 11.05 0.80
N GLN A 157 5.41 11.64 -0.06
CA GLN A 157 5.83 12.10 -1.38
C GLN A 157 7.03 13.07 -1.27
N GLY A 158 8.13 12.78 -1.98
CA GLY A 158 9.37 13.56 -1.92
C GLY A 158 10.20 13.36 -0.65
N ILE A 159 9.74 12.57 0.33
CA ILE A 159 10.49 12.22 1.54
C ILE A 159 11.18 10.87 1.34
N CYS A 160 10.41 9.83 1.01
CA CYS A 160 10.95 8.51 0.67
C CYS A 160 10.02 7.77 -0.27
N THR A 161 10.56 6.83 -1.04
CA THR A 161 9.76 5.88 -1.82
C THR A 161 9.01 4.95 -0.88
N VAL A 162 7.72 4.76 -1.11
CA VAL A 162 6.88 3.82 -0.37
C VAL A 162 6.49 2.66 -1.29
N TYR A 163 6.91 1.46 -0.93
CA TYR A 163 6.49 0.23 -1.59
C TYR A 163 5.44 -0.49 -0.75
N GLY A 164 4.33 -0.86 -1.36
CA GLY A 164 3.35 -1.77 -0.79
C GLY A 164 3.66 -3.22 -1.21
N LEU A 165 3.61 -4.15 -0.27
CA LEU A 165 3.67 -5.58 -0.55
C LEU A 165 2.26 -6.14 -0.43
N SER A 166 1.64 -6.44 -1.58
CA SER A 166 0.30 -7.03 -1.67
C SER A 166 0.38 -8.57 -1.69
N CYS A 167 -0.71 -9.21 -1.25
CA CYS A 167 -0.80 -10.66 -1.30
C CYS A 167 -0.79 -11.16 -2.74
N ARG A 168 0.14 -12.04 -3.05
CA ARG A 168 0.32 -12.58 -4.41
C ARG A 168 -0.91 -13.35 -4.91
N MET A 169 -1.71 -13.92 -4.01
CA MET A 169 -2.95 -14.63 -4.37
C MET A 169 -4.00 -13.71 -5.04
N LEU A 170 -3.91 -12.39 -4.87
CA LEU A 170 -4.81 -11.44 -5.55
C LEU A 170 -4.55 -11.37 -7.06
N THR A 171 -3.30 -11.58 -7.48
CA THR A 171 -2.86 -11.43 -8.87
C THR A 171 -2.47 -12.73 -9.54
N ASP A 172 -2.23 -13.78 -8.76
CA ASP A 172 -1.91 -15.14 -9.23
C ASP A 172 -2.88 -16.14 -8.58
N PRO A 173 -4.02 -16.43 -9.24
CA PRO A 173 -5.03 -17.34 -8.68
C PRO A 173 -4.52 -18.77 -8.44
N LYS A 174 -3.40 -19.15 -9.02
CA LYS A 174 -2.76 -20.47 -8.82
C LYS A 174 -1.82 -20.49 -7.63
N HIS A 175 -1.40 -19.33 -7.16
CA HIS A 175 -0.52 -19.22 -5.99
C HIS A 175 -1.33 -19.44 -4.71
N ARG A 176 -0.79 -20.23 -3.78
CA ARG A 176 -1.34 -20.39 -2.42
C ARG A 176 -0.18 -20.43 -1.46
N ASP A 177 -0.16 -19.48 -0.55
CA ASP A 177 0.74 -19.51 0.59
C ASP A 177 0.22 -20.54 1.60
N THR A 178 1.14 -21.30 2.21
CA THR A 178 0.80 -22.38 3.14
C THR A 178 0.97 -21.97 4.60
N SER A 179 1.72 -20.91 4.86
CA SER A 179 1.89 -20.32 6.19
C SER A 179 2.33 -18.85 6.07
N LEU A 180 2.18 -18.09 7.16
CA LEU A 180 2.69 -16.70 7.22
C LEU A 180 4.22 -16.65 7.17
N GLU A 181 4.90 -17.66 7.68
CA GLU A 181 6.36 -17.77 7.62
C GLU A 181 6.83 -17.92 6.17
N THR A 182 6.19 -18.78 5.38
CA THR A 182 6.50 -18.92 3.94
C THR A 182 6.21 -17.63 3.17
N MET A 183 5.12 -16.92 3.52
CA MET A 183 4.86 -15.59 2.96
C MET A 183 5.97 -14.61 3.28
N ALA A 184 6.42 -14.59 4.55
CA ALA A 184 7.51 -13.70 4.96
C ALA A 184 8.80 -13.99 4.19
N ASP A 185 9.14 -15.27 3.96
CA ASP A 185 10.30 -15.67 3.15
C ASP A 185 10.19 -15.14 1.71
N ASN A 186 9.01 -15.26 1.08
CA ASN A 186 8.74 -14.73 -0.27
C ASN A 186 8.83 -13.18 -0.30
N TYR A 187 8.37 -12.51 0.75
CA TYR A 187 8.48 -11.05 0.84
C TYR A 187 9.90 -10.57 1.06
N VAL A 188 10.72 -11.30 1.83
CA VAL A 188 12.15 -11.00 1.96
C VAL A 188 12.86 -11.06 0.61
N GLU A 189 12.55 -12.07 -0.22
CA GLU A 189 13.10 -12.13 -1.59
C GLU A 189 12.65 -10.92 -2.43
N THR A 190 11.38 -10.54 -2.34
CA THR A 190 10.80 -9.39 -3.05
C THR A 190 11.48 -8.10 -2.63
N ILE A 191 11.58 -7.85 -1.31
CA ILE A 191 12.24 -6.68 -0.73
C ILE A 191 13.70 -6.60 -1.20
N ARG A 192 14.43 -7.71 -1.13
CA ARG A 192 15.85 -7.73 -1.52
C ARG A 192 16.11 -7.60 -3.01
N ARG A 193 15.12 -7.85 -3.86
CA ARG A 193 15.21 -7.52 -5.30
C ARG A 193 15.07 -6.01 -5.53
N ILE A 194 14.30 -5.31 -4.70
CA ILE A 194 14.12 -3.85 -4.77
C ILE A 194 15.29 -3.15 -4.09
N GLN A 195 15.64 -3.58 -2.88
CA GLN A 195 16.74 -3.07 -2.07
C GLN A 195 17.64 -4.21 -1.64
N PRO A 196 18.75 -4.48 -2.34
CA PRO A 196 19.62 -5.65 -2.08
C PRO A 196 20.27 -5.69 -0.69
N VAL A 197 20.53 -4.52 -0.09
CA VAL A 197 21.21 -4.36 1.19
C VAL A 197 20.48 -3.34 2.05
N GLY A 198 20.39 -3.61 3.37
CA GLY A 198 19.82 -2.70 4.34
C GLY A 198 20.57 -1.35 4.47
N PRO A 199 20.13 -0.48 5.37
CA PRO A 199 19.13 -0.73 6.40
C PRO A 199 17.70 -0.72 5.84
N TYR A 200 16.87 -1.66 6.31
CA TYR A 200 15.47 -1.78 5.88
C TYR A 200 14.53 -1.03 6.82
N ARG A 201 13.46 -0.49 6.24
CA ARG A 201 12.37 0.19 6.95
C ARG A 201 11.07 -0.52 6.62
N LEU A 202 10.42 -1.09 7.65
CA LEU A 202 9.23 -1.93 7.51
C LEU A 202 8.06 -1.31 8.27
N LEU A 203 6.88 -1.41 7.70
CA LEU A 203 5.64 -0.99 8.34
C LEU A 203 4.55 -2.03 8.08
N GLY A 204 3.80 -2.40 9.11
CA GLY A 204 2.66 -3.30 8.99
C GLY A 204 1.51 -2.91 9.90
N TRP A 205 0.28 -2.95 9.36
CA TRP A 205 -0.96 -2.77 10.09
C TRP A 205 -1.67 -4.10 10.25
N SER A 206 -2.27 -4.35 11.43
CA SER A 206 -3.05 -5.56 11.69
C SER A 206 -2.23 -6.83 11.43
N LEU A 207 -2.70 -7.77 10.61
CA LEU A 207 -1.94 -8.95 10.16
C LEU A 207 -0.61 -8.58 9.50
N GLY A 208 -0.58 -7.44 8.78
CA GLY A 208 0.66 -6.91 8.20
C GLY A 208 1.72 -6.60 9.24
N GLY A 209 1.33 -6.27 10.48
CA GLY A 209 2.25 -6.09 11.60
C GLY A 209 2.95 -7.41 11.99
N ALA A 210 2.20 -8.51 12.06
CA ALA A 210 2.77 -9.83 12.31
C ALA A 210 3.71 -10.26 11.17
N LEU A 211 3.29 -10.07 9.92
CA LEU A 211 4.13 -10.35 8.73
C LEU A 211 5.40 -9.48 8.73
N ALA A 212 5.29 -8.19 9.06
CA ALA A 212 6.44 -7.29 9.14
C ALA A 212 7.45 -7.74 10.22
N ALA A 213 6.97 -8.25 11.36
CA ALA A 213 7.83 -8.82 12.40
C ALA A 213 8.53 -10.11 11.91
N LEU A 214 7.81 -10.99 11.21
CA LEU A 214 8.40 -12.18 10.59
C LEU A 214 9.46 -11.82 9.56
N ILE A 215 9.19 -10.84 8.69
CA ILE A 215 10.14 -10.34 7.68
C ILE A 215 11.38 -9.75 8.35
N ALA A 216 11.20 -8.93 9.41
CA ALA A 216 12.31 -8.34 10.16
C ALA A 216 13.23 -9.42 10.71
N ALA A 217 12.69 -10.44 11.38
CA ALA A 217 13.47 -11.56 11.91
C ALA A 217 14.23 -12.32 10.82
N ARG A 218 13.64 -12.51 9.62
CA ARG A 218 14.33 -13.15 8.49
C ARG A 218 15.50 -12.30 8.00
N LEU A 219 15.31 -10.99 7.88
CA LEU A 219 16.36 -10.05 7.46
C LEU A 219 17.50 -10.02 8.48
N GLU A 220 17.19 -9.95 9.78
CA GLU A 220 18.19 -10.04 10.86
C GLU A 220 18.94 -11.36 10.83
N GLY A 221 18.22 -12.48 10.63
CA GLY A 221 18.83 -13.81 10.48
C GLY A 221 19.76 -13.94 9.27
N LEU A 222 19.58 -13.09 8.25
CA LEU A 222 20.48 -12.97 7.10
C LEU A 222 21.62 -11.95 7.33
N GLY A 223 21.79 -11.44 8.56
CA GLY A 223 22.78 -10.43 8.91
C GLY A 223 22.50 -9.06 8.33
N GLN A 224 21.24 -8.76 7.98
CA GLN A 224 20.83 -7.48 7.45
C GLN A 224 20.32 -6.58 8.58
N ASP A 225 20.58 -5.27 8.46
CA ASP A 225 20.08 -4.27 9.41
C ASP A 225 18.63 -3.88 9.09
N VAL A 226 17.77 -3.92 10.10
CA VAL A 226 16.41 -3.36 10.09
C VAL A 226 16.41 -2.11 10.96
N SER A 227 16.56 -0.96 10.34
CA SER A 227 16.67 0.32 11.07
C SER A 227 15.35 0.76 11.69
N GLN A 228 14.22 0.29 11.17
CA GLN A 228 12.91 0.68 11.68
C GLN A 228 11.85 -0.39 11.39
N LEU A 229 11.15 -0.82 12.44
CA LEU A 229 9.93 -1.61 12.35
C LEU A 229 8.78 -0.84 12.99
N VAL A 230 7.77 -0.52 12.20
CA VAL A 230 6.55 0.18 12.62
C VAL A 230 5.40 -0.80 12.61
N LEU A 231 4.74 -0.97 13.74
CA LEU A 231 3.56 -1.80 13.93
C LEU A 231 2.36 -0.91 14.25
N ILE A 232 1.28 -1.06 13.48
CA ILE A 232 0.04 -0.32 13.70
C ILE A 232 -1.03 -1.34 14.06
N ASP A 233 -1.44 -1.32 15.32
CA ASP A 233 -2.43 -2.22 15.91
C ASP A 233 -2.26 -3.68 15.42
N PRO A 234 -1.09 -4.30 15.67
CA PRO A 234 -0.71 -5.56 15.05
C PRO A 234 -1.54 -6.73 15.57
N TYR A 235 -1.73 -7.74 14.69
CA TYR A 235 -2.23 -9.04 15.10
C TYR A 235 -1.23 -9.72 16.05
N ILE A 236 -1.74 -10.25 17.17
CA ILE A 236 -0.95 -10.96 18.18
C ILE A 236 -1.43 -12.41 18.23
N PRO A 237 -0.56 -13.40 17.93
CA PRO A 237 -0.91 -14.81 18.04
C PRO A 237 -1.34 -15.19 19.45
N GLY A 238 -2.33 -16.11 19.55
CA GLY A 238 -2.83 -16.62 20.84
C GLY A 238 -3.91 -15.75 21.50
N GLY A 239 -4.28 -14.59 20.92
CA GLY A 239 -5.39 -13.76 21.38
C GLY A 239 -6.77 -14.43 21.20
N GLU A 240 -7.74 -14.06 22.04
CA GLU A 240 -9.09 -14.69 22.03
C GLU A 240 -9.96 -14.26 20.84
N LEU A 241 -9.64 -13.15 20.18
CA LEU A 241 -10.52 -12.43 19.25
C LEU A 241 -10.89 -13.16 17.95
N HIS A 242 -10.24 -14.27 17.58
CA HIS A 242 -10.40 -14.85 16.23
C HIS A 242 -10.62 -16.36 16.17
N ARG A 243 -11.02 -17.01 17.27
CA ARG A 243 -11.14 -18.47 17.34
C ARG A 243 -12.35 -19.06 16.63
N GLU A 244 -13.37 -18.26 16.31
CA GLU A 244 -14.56 -18.80 15.65
C GLU A 244 -14.43 -18.69 14.12
N ASP A 245 -14.38 -19.83 13.47
CA ASP A 245 -14.44 -19.96 12.02
C ASP A 245 -15.91 -20.04 11.57
N SER A 246 -16.43 -18.90 11.10
CA SER A 246 -17.76 -18.80 10.52
C SER A 246 -17.68 -18.03 9.22
N TRP A 247 -17.98 -18.70 8.12
CA TRP A 247 -18.02 -18.06 6.81
C TRP A 247 -18.97 -16.87 6.78
N GLN A 248 -20.14 -17.01 7.36
CA GLN A 248 -21.16 -15.97 7.37
C GLN A 248 -20.74 -14.75 8.18
N ARG A 249 -20.13 -14.94 9.35
CA ARG A 249 -19.58 -13.86 10.17
C ARG A 249 -18.43 -13.13 9.44
N ASP A 250 -17.55 -13.89 8.80
CA ASP A 250 -16.46 -13.32 8.02
C ASP A 250 -16.97 -12.49 6.85
N PHE A 251 -18.01 -12.98 6.15
CA PHE A 251 -18.65 -12.24 5.06
C PHE A 251 -19.33 -10.97 5.54
N VAL A 252 -20.07 -11.03 6.65
CA VAL A 252 -20.72 -9.85 7.27
C VAL A 252 -19.68 -8.81 7.68
N ASN A 253 -18.61 -9.24 8.35
CA ASN A 253 -17.53 -8.35 8.76
C ASN A 253 -16.85 -7.72 7.54
N PHE A 254 -16.54 -8.51 6.51
CA PHE A 254 -15.97 -8.02 5.27
C PHE A 254 -16.88 -6.99 4.59
N ALA A 255 -18.16 -7.33 4.41
CA ALA A 255 -19.13 -6.44 3.78
C ALA A 255 -19.30 -5.13 4.55
N SER A 256 -19.31 -5.15 5.89
CA SER A 256 -19.41 -3.94 6.72
C SER A 256 -18.18 -3.03 6.61
N VAL A 257 -17.00 -3.59 6.37
CA VAL A 257 -15.76 -2.83 6.20
C VAL A 257 -15.70 -2.16 4.82
N ILE A 258 -16.09 -2.87 3.76
CA ILE A 258 -15.99 -2.36 2.38
C ILE A 258 -17.18 -1.50 1.97
N LEU A 259 -18.36 -1.72 2.55
CA LEU A 259 -19.62 -1.03 2.28
C LEU A 259 -20.16 -0.40 3.58
N PRO A 260 -19.57 0.70 4.07
CA PRO A 260 -20.02 1.34 5.30
C PRO A 260 -21.49 1.80 5.16
N GLY A 261 -22.33 1.37 6.11
CA GLY A 261 -23.77 1.65 6.13
C GLY A 261 -24.65 0.46 5.73
N VAL A 262 -24.08 -0.67 5.34
CA VAL A 262 -24.84 -1.92 5.18
C VAL A 262 -25.30 -2.41 6.54
N SER A 263 -26.63 -2.54 6.73
CA SER A 263 -27.15 -3.12 7.98
C SER A 263 -26.90 -4.61 8.01
N LEU A 264 -26.53 -5.13 9.18
CA LEU A 264 -26.34 -6.58 9.42
C LEU A 264 -27.63 -7.37 9.10
N GLU A 265 -28.80 -6.77 9.30
CA GLU A 265 -30.10 -7.36 8.99
C GLU A 265 -30.32 -7.58 7.49
N ALA A 266 -29.71 -6.75 6.63
CA ALA A 266 -29.77 -6.96 5.17
C ALA A 266 -28.92 -8.15 4.71
N LEU A 267 -27.98 -8.61 5.54
CA LEU A 267 -27.06 -9.71 5.29
C LEU A 267 -27.56 -11.04 5.87
N ASP A 268 -28.51 -10.99 6.83
CA ASP A 268 -29.09 -12.15 7.55
C ASP A 268 -30.24 -12.83 6.78
N GLY A 269 -30.12 -12.94 5.47
CA GLY A 269 -31.02 -13.79 4.69
C GLY A 269 -30.78 -15.27 5.02
N ASN A 270 -31.61 -15.84 5.82
CA ASN A 270 -32.01 -17.22 6.16
C ASN A 270 -31.34 -18.42 5.40
N GLU A 271 -30.04 -18.38 5.14
CA GLU A 271 -29.30 -19.54 4.65
C GLU A 271 -28.27 -19.97 5.71
N GLU A 272 -28.71 -20.86 6.61
CA GLU A 272 -27.87 -21.65 7.52
C GLU A 272 -26.96 -22.64 6.77
N SER A 273 -26.34 -22.29 5.68
CA SER A 273 -25.32 -23.15 5.08
C SER A 273 -23.96 -22.80 5.68
N ASN A 274 -23.45 -23.66 6.54
CA ASN A 274 -22.08 -23.67 7.03
C ASN A 274 -21.08 -24.10 5.94
N GLU A 275 -21.51 -24.22 4.69
CA GLU A 275 -20.66 -24.61 3.56
C GLU A 275 -19.90 -23.38 3.05
N GLU A 276 -18.64 -23.57 2.78
CA GLU A 276 -17.76 -22.57 2.18
C GLU A 276 -18.27 -22.21 0.77
N ALA A 277 -18.73 -20.98 0.58
CA ALA A 277 -19.16 -20.53 -0.73
C ALA A 277 -17.95 -20.34 -1.66
N SER A 278 -18.12 -20.69 -2.92
CA SER A 278 -17.14 -20.42 -3.97
C SER A 278 -16.95 -18.93 -4.23
N GLU A 279 -15.83 -18.54 -4.84
CA GLU A 279 -15.55 -17.14 -5.23
C GLU A 279 -16.69 -16.57 -6.10
N GLU A 280 -17.27 -17.37 -6.99
CA GLU A 280 -18.41 -16.99 -7.85
C GLU A 280 -19.68 -16.73 -7.04
N GLU A 281 -20.00 -17.57 -6.06
CA GLU A 281 -21.16 -17.36 -5.17
C GLU A 281 -21.00 -16.12 -4.30
N VAL A 282 -19.79 -15.85 -3.82
CA VAL A 282 -19.44 -14.61 -3.12
C VAL A 282 -19.64 -13.40 -4.01
N ALA A 283 -19.18 -13.46 -5.27
CA ALA A 283 -19.35 -12.37 -6.24
C ALA A 283 -20.84 -12.07 -6.51
N ILE A 284 -21.68 -13.10 -6.63
CA ILE A 284 -23.13 -12.95 -6.80
C ILE A 284 -23.76 -12.27 -5.57
N LYS A 285 -23.38 -12.68 -4.34
CA LYS A 285 -23.88 -12.08 -3.10
C LYS A 285 -23.45 -10.60 -3.00
N LEU A 286 -22.19 -10.29 -3.28
CA LEU A 286 -21.69 -8.92 -3.30
C LEU A 286 -22.37 -8.06 -4.35
N SER A 287 -22.57 -8.58 -5.57
CA SER A 287 -23.28 -7.85 -6.64
C SER A 287 -24.69 -7.45 -6.24
N ARG A 288 -25.44 -8.35 -5.56
CA ARG A 288 -26.78 -8.06 -5.04
C ARG A 288 -26.75 -6.98 -3.95
N LEU A 289 -25.78 -7.05 -3.04
CA LEU A 289 -25.60 -6.05 -2.01
C LEU A 289 -25.28 -4.68 -2.62
N MET A 290 -24.32 -4.61 -3.53
CA MET A 290 -23.92 -3.37 -4.19
C MET A 290 -25.07 -2.72 -4.98
N ALA A 291 -25.95 -3.53 -5.60
CA ALA A 291 -27.14 -3.04 -6.31
C ALA A 291 -28.22 -2.49 -5.36
N SER A 292 -28.20 -2.88 -4.08
CA SER A 292 -29.21 -2.50 -3.08
C SER A 292 -28.85 -1.20 -2.33
N PHE A 293 -27.64 -0.71 -2.49
CA PHE A 293 -27.12 0.44 -1.76
C PHE A 293 -26.48 1.45 -2.72
N ASP A 294 -26.92 2.71 -2.64
CA ASP A 294 -26.20 3.87 -3.20
C ASP A 294 -24.92 4.16 -2.36
N ALA A 295 -24.22 3.13 -1.96
CA ALA A 295 -23.15 3.26 -0.98
C ALA A 295 -21.81 3.63 -1.66
N TYR A 296 -21.24 4.73 -1.25
CA TYR A 296 -19.83 5.03 -1.43
C TYR A 296 -19.05 4.03 -0.56
N GLY A 297 -18.35 3.09 -1.18
CA GLY A 297 -17.47 2.16 -0.48
C GLY A 297 -16.27 2.86 0.19
N ARG A 298 -15.55 2.12 1.03
CA ARG A 298 -14.29 2.57 1.62
C ARG A 298 -13.29 2.96 0.49
N GLU A 299 -12.56 4.04 0.68
CA GLU A 299 -11.55 4.51 -0.29
C GLU A 299 -10.62 3.33 -0.70
N GLY A 300 -10.43 3.14 -2.01
CA GLY A 300 -9.69 2.03 -2.58
C GLY A 300 -10.52 0.77 -2.89
N TYR A 301 -11.67 0.58 -2.25
CA TYR A 301 -12.57 -0.55 -2.51
C TYR A 301 -13.85 -0.16 -3.25
N ALA A 302 -14.21 1.12 -3.19
CA ALA A 302 -15.50 1.65 -3.68
C ALA A 302 -15.75 1.44 -5.18
N ALA A 303 -14.71 1.23 -5.96
CA ALA A 303 -14.83 1.07 -7.41
C ALA A 303 -14.34 -0.30 -7.90
N LEU A 304 -14.13 -1.26 -6.97
CA LEU A 304 -13.91 -2.65 -7.34
C LEU A 304 -15.25 -3.30 -7.72
N GLY A 305 -15.22 -4.14 -8.74
CA GLY A 305 -16.33 -4.99 -9.09
C GLY A 305 -16.56 -6.10 -8.06
N SER A 306 -17.73 -6.74 -8.14
CA SER A 306 -18.10 -7.85 -7.24
C SER A 306 -17.12 -9.03 -7.33
N GLU A 307 -16.51 -9.26 -8.49
CA GLU A 307 -15.53 -10.34 -8.69
C GLU A 307 -14.21 -10.06 -7.97
N GLU A 308 -13.70 -8.83 -8.09
CA GLU A 308 -12.48 -8.41 -7.37
C GLU A 308 -12.70 -8.44 -5.85
N LEU A 309 -13.85 -7.95 -5.38
CA LEU A 309 -14.21 -7.98 -3.97
C LEU A 309 -14.37 -9.42 -3.46
N ALA A 310 -14.95 -10.33 -4.25
CA ALA A 310 -15.05 -11.74 -3.90
C ALA A 310 -13.67 -12.39 -3.76
N ARG A 311 -12.74 -12.07 -4.66
CA ARG A 311 -11.34 -12.53 -4.57
C ARG A 311 -10.67 -12.02 -3.31
N ILE A 312 -10.82 -10.73 -2.98
CA ILE A 312 -10.28 -10.16 -1.74
C ILE A 312 -10.85 -10.88 -0.53
N PHE A 313 -12.15 -11.15 -0.49
CA PHE A 313 -12.80 -11.91 0.59
C PHE A 313 -12.20 -13.31 0.75
N CYS A 314 -12.07 -14.06 -0.34
CA CYS A 314 -11.49 -15.41 -0.31
C CYS A 314 -10.03 -15.39 0.16
N VAL A 315 -9.25 -14.39 -0.29
CA VAL A 315 -7.88 -14.17 0.19
C VAL A 315 -7.86 -13.82 1.67
N ALA A 316 -8.74 -12.92 2.12
CA ALA A 316 -8.81 -12.51 3.52
C ALA A 316 -9.14 -13.69 4.45
N ARG A 317 -10.09 -14.56 4.06
CA ARG A 317 -10.39 -15.79 4.80
C ARG A 317 -9.20 -16.73 4.87
N HIS A 318 -8.51 -16.95 3.75
CA HIS A 318 -7.31 -17.79 3.74
C HIS A 318 -6.22 -17.22 4.65
N LEU A 319 -5.96 -15.91 4.58
CA LEU A 319 -4.99 -15.23 5.45
C LEU A 319 -5.38 -15.30 6.93
N LYS A 320 -6.68 -15.18 7.24
CA LYS A 320 -7.18 -15.43 8.60
C LYS A 320 -6.86 -16.85 9.07
N HIS A 321 -7.11 -17.87 8.25
CA HIS A 321 -6.76 -19.25 8.59
C HIS A 321 -5.25 -19.43 8.83
N LEU A 322 -4.41 -18.83 7.99
CA LEU A 322 -2.95 -18.85 8.20
C LEU A 322 -2.55 -18.14 9.50
N SER A 323 -3.22 -17.03 9.83
CA SER A 323 -2.90 -16.31 11.07
C SER A 323 -3.20 -17.12 12.33
N LEU A 324 -4.26 -17.95 12.31
CA LEU A 324 -4.60 -18.84 13.41
C LEU A 324 -3.59 -19.98 13.62
N GLN A 325 -2.75 -20.26 12.63
CA GLN A 325 -1.69 -21.28 12.69
C GLN A 325 -0.37 -20.71 13.22
N LEU A 326 -0.26 -19.38 13.33
CA LEU A 326 0.94 -18.75 13.88
C LEU A 326 0.94 -18.85 15.41
N ASP A 327 1.90 -19.56 15.97
CA ASP A 327 1.99 -19.80 17.41
C ASP A 327 2.47 -18.57 18.18
N ALA A 328 3.50 -17.88 17.66
CA ALA A 328 4.09 -16.70 18.29
C ALA A 328 4.82 -15.81 17.28
N LEU A 329 4.99 -14.54 17.62
CA LEU A 329 5.88 -13.64 16.89
C LEU A 329 7.35 -13.91 17.25
N PRO A 330 8.29 -13.63 16.34
CA PRO A 330 9.70 -13.85 16.57
C PRO A 330 10.30 -12.84 17.55
N VAL A 331 11.35 -13.23 18.23
CA VAL A 331 12.24 -12.30 18.95
C VAL A 331 12.97 -11.43 17.94
N LEU A 332 13.09 -10.13 18.23
CA LEU A 332 13.67 -9.13 17.32
C LEU A 332 14.81 -8.36 18.00
N ASP A 333 15.82 -8.01 17.20
CA ASP A 333 16.94 -7.15 17.61
C ASP A 333 16.71 -5.67 17.21
N CYS A 334 15.91 -5.39 16.20
CA CYS A 334 15.62 -4.04 15.71
C CYS A 334 14.76 -3.21 16.67
N GLU A 335 14.77 -1.90 16.44
CA GLU A 335 13.88 -0.98 17.14
C GLU A 335 12.46 -1.15 16.64
N VAL A 336 11.52 -1.44 17.56
CA VAL A 336 10.09 -1.56 17.27
C VAL A 336 9.35 -0.35 17.80
N LYS A 337 8.50 0.24 16.95
CA LYS A 337 7.54 1.27 17.33
C LYS A 337 6.14 0.75 17.10
N CYS A 338 5.23 0.98 18.02
CA CYS A 338 3.87 0.47 17.96
C CYS A 338 2.85 1.57 18.24
N TRP A 339 1.79 1.61 17.44
CA TRP A 339 0.58 2.40 17.66
C TRP A 339 -0.60 1.47 17.87
N TRP A 340 -1.47 1.83 18.81
CA TRP A 340 -2.60 1.02 19.22
C TRP A 340 -3.91 1.74 18.97
N GLU A 341 -4.96 0.97 18.67
CA GLU A 341 -6.32 1.49 18.67
C GLU A 341 -6.76 1.92 20.08
N ALA A 342 -7.76 2.80 20.14
CA ALA A 342 -8.34 3.22 21.40
C ALA A 342 -8.97 2.04 22.15
N GLY A 343 -8.54 1.85 23.38
CA GLY A 343 -9.08 0.81 24.27
C GLY A 343 -8.46 -0.57 24.12
N ARG A 344 -7.36 -0.70 23.36
CA ARG A 344 -6.61 -1.96 23.29
C ARG A 344 -6.15 -2.40 24.67
N ALA A 345 -6.45 -3.63 25.05
CA ALA A 345 -6.16 -4.15 26.39
C ALA A 345 -4.66 -4.12 26.70
N TRP A 346 -4.31 -3.70 27.92
CA TRP A 346 -2.92 -3.68 28.39
C TRP A 346 -2.24 -5.05 28.32
N GLU A 347 -3.00 -6.12 28.58
CA GLU A 347 -2.55 -7.50 28.51
C GLU A 347 -2.07 -7.88 27.11
N GLU A 348 -2.74 -7.40 26.07
CA GLU A 348 -2.35 -7.63 24.67
C GLU A 348 -1.08 -6.85 24.31
N GLN A 349 -0.93 -5.61 24.77
CA GLN A 349 0.28 -4.84 24.60
C GLN A 349 1.49 -5.52 25.28
N GLN A 350 1.29 -6.08 26.48
CA GLN A 350 2.31 -6.87 27.17
C GLN A 350 2.60 -8.21 26.46
N ALA A 351 1.58 -8.87 25.89
CA ALA A 351 1.75 -10.09 25.13
C ALA A 351 2.64 -9.85 23.90
N LEU A 352 2.42 -8.75 23.17
CA LEU A 352 3.30 -8.35 22.07
C LEU A 352 4.75 -8.13 22.53
N ALA A 353 4.94 -7.33 23.58
CA ALA A 353 6.26 -7.02 24.13
C ALA A 353 7.01 -8.28 24.57
N ASN A 354 6.30 -9.24 25.17
CA ASN A 354 6.86 -10.50 25.61
C ASN A 354 7.25 -11.39 24.43
N GLN A 355 6.41 -11.50 23.39
CA GLN A 355 6.71 -12.31 22.22
C GLN A 355 7.91 -11.74 21.45
N LEU A 356 7.97 -10.45 21.21
CA LEU A 356 9.08 -9.80 20.54
C LEU A 356 10.36 -9.74 21.39
N ASN A 357 10.29 -10.11 22.69
CA ASN A 357 11.34 -9.92 23.69
C ASN A 357 11.85 -8.46 23.70
N ARG A 358 10.94 -7.51 23.44
CA ARG A 358 11.28 -6.09 23.34
C ARG A 358 10.06 -5.22 23.65
N ILE A 359 10.25 -4.21 24.49
CA ILE A 359 9.23 -3.20 24.72
C ILE A 359 9.28 -2.21 23.57
N PRO A 360 8.17 -2.02 22.81
CA PRO A 360 8.10 -0.98 21.81
C PRO A 360 8.42 0.39 22.41
N LYS A 361 9.35 1.12 21.84
CA LYS A 361 9.82 2.41 22.42
C LYS A 361 8.78 3.52 22.42
N THR A 362 7.75 3.40 21.63
CA THR A 362 6.67 4.39 21.55
C THR A 362 5.37 3.64 21.32
N SER A 363 4.56 3.51 22.33
CA SER A 363 3.17 3.12 22.19
C SER A 363 2.34 4.40 22.32
N ILE A 364 1.64 4.77 21.26
CA ILE A 364 0.74 5.91 21.23
C ILE A 364 -0.65 5.33 21.00
N GLU A 365 -1.56 5.54 21.95
CA GLU A 365 -2.95 5.22 21.75
C GLU A 365 -3.57 6.28 20.83
N THR A 366 -4.23 5.87 19.77
CA THR A 366 -5.03 6.75 18.94
C THR A 366 -6.48 6.75 19.45
N LEU A 367 -7.25 7.75 19.05
CA LEU A 367 -8.67 7.81 19.39
C LEU A 367 -9.55 6.97 18.44
N ASN A 368 -8.96 6.37 17.42
CA ASN A 368 -9.66 5.64 16.37
C ASN A 368 -9.66 4.13 16.61
N ASP A 369 -10.64 3.46 16.02
CA ASP A 369 -10.75 2.00 16.02
C ASP A 369 -9.76 1.33 15.07
N HIS A 370 -9.70 0.00 15.11
CA HIS A 370 -8.79 -0.82 14.31
C HIS A 370 -8.78 -0.50 12.81
N PHE A 371 -9.94 -0.20 12.22
CA PHE A 371 -10.06 0.03 10.79
C PHE A 371 -9.77 1.47 10.36
N SER A 372 -9.99 2.43 11.25
CA SER A 372 -9.78 3.85 10.97
C SER A 372 -8.39 4.36 11.39
N ILE A 373 -7.68 3.63 12.24
CA ILE A 373 -6.34 4.01 12.75
C ILE A 373 -5.36 4.28 11.62
N ILE A 374 -5.36 3.47 10.55
CA ILE A 374 -4.39 3.58 9.44
C ILE A 374 -4.55 4.89 8.63
N THR A 375 -5.70 5.52 8.71
CA THR A 375 -5.99 6.81 8.06
C THR A 375 -6.02 7.98 9.04
N ASP A 376 -5.73 7.73 10.33
CA ASP A 376 -5.73 8.76 11.36
C ASP A 376 -4.72 9.86 11.06
N SER A 377 -5.19 11.12 11.08
CA SER A 377 -4.36 12.27 10.72
C SER A 377 -3.22 12.53 11.70
N VAL A 378 -3.39 12.19 12.97
CA VAL A 378 -2.37 12.35 14.02
C VAL A 378 -1.30 11.28 13.82
N LEU A 379 -1.69 10.01 13.62
CA LEU A 379 -0.77 8.92 13.29
C LEU A 379 0.05 9.25 12.05
N LEU A 380 -0.61 9.65 10.97
CA LEU A 380 0.04 9.98 9.71
C LEU A 380 1.04 11.14 9.86
N SER A 381 0.71 12.18 10.66
CA SER A 381 1.62 13.29 10.93
C SER A 381 2.84 12.87 11.76
N GLN A 382 2.65 12.00 12.74
CA GLN A 382 3.74 11.46 13.55
C GLN A 382 4.67 10.55 12.74
N LEU A 383 4.11 9.73 11.85
CA LEU A 383 4.90 8.90 10.94
C LEU A 383 5.72 9.76 9.97
N GLU A 384 5.11 10.80 9.39
CA GLU A 384 5.81 11.76 8.52
C GLU A 384 6.98 12.41 9.24
N GLU A 385 6.78 12.92 10.48
CA GLU A 385 7.83 13.52 11.28
C GLU A 385 8.96 12.54 11.59
N GLN A 386 8.62 11.31 12.02
CA GLN A 386 9.62 10.30 12.33
C GLN A 386 10.45 9.87 11.12
N LEU A 387 9.78 9.69 9.99
CA LEU A 387 10.42 9.22 8.77
C LEU A 387 11.32 10.31 8.16
N SER A 388 10.97 11.60 8.37
CA SER A 388 11.77 12.75 7.95
C SER A 388 12.97 12.99 8.86
N ALA A 389 12.82 12.88 10.18
CA ALA A 389 13.85 13.25 11.16
C ALA A 389 15.09 12.33 11.16
N ARG A 390 14.94 11.05 10.83
CA ARG A 390 16.06 10.09 10.84
C ARG A 390 17.09 10.32 9.75
N ASP A 391 16.70 10.87 8.63
CA ASP A 391 17.63 11.13 7.54
C ASP A 391 18.54 12.32 7.81
N GLU A 392 18.12 13.28 8.62
CA GLU A 392 19.02 14.36 9.09
C GLU A 392 20.13 13.80 9.99
N GLN A 393 19.86 12.80 10.81
CA GLN A 393 20.85 12.20 11.70
C GLN A 393 21.86 11.35 10.92
N GLN A 394 21.40 10.55 9.97
CA GLN A 394 22.24 9.73 9.09
C GLN A 394 23.09 10.59 8.15
N SER A 395 22.55 11.68 7.63
CA SER A 395 23.29 12.68 6.86
C SER A 395 24.35 13.40 7.70
N ARG A 396 24.07 13.71 8.98
CA ARG A 396 25.04 14.30 9.91
C ARG A 396 26.16 13.33 10.30
N GLU A 397 25.85 12.05 10.47
CA GLU A 397 26.85 11.01 10.77
C GLU A 397 27.71 10.68 9.55
N SER A 398 27.13 10.61 8.36
CA SER A 398 27.88 10.46 7.10
C SER A 398 28.78 11.66 6.82
N MET A 399 28.35 12.89 7.11
CA MET A 399 29.20 14.07 7.02
C MET A 399 30.30 14.08 8.07
N LYS A 400 30.05 13.60 9.29
CA LYS A 400 31.08 13.47 10.33
C LYS A 400 32.12 12.39 10.02
N ALA A 401 31.75 11.36 9.25
CA ALA A 401 32.67 10.31 8.81
C ALA A 401 33.53 10.72 7.60
N LEU A 402 33.20 11.81 6.92
CA LEU A 402 33.93 12.37 5.79
C LEU A 402 34.93 13.48 6.22
N PHE A 403 34.90 13.92 7.48
CA PHE A 403 35.82 14.82 8.12
C PHE A 403 36.53 14.13 9.28
#